data_448f41b60b18893f8701d6ca4c49e188
#
_entry.id   448f41b60b18893f8701d6ca4c49e188
#
_cell.length_a   1.000
_cell.length_b   1.000
_cell.length_c   1.000
_cell.angle_alpha   90.00
_cell.angle_beta   90.00
_cell.angle_gamma   90.00
#
_symmetry.space_group_name_H-M   'P 1'
#
loop_
_entity.id
_entity.type
_entity.pdbx_description
1 polymer ?
#
loop_
_entity_poly.entity_id
_entity_poly.type
_entity_poly.pdbx_seq_one_letter_code
_entity_poly.pdbx_strand_id
1 'polypeptide(L)'
;MLNRPIIQDELEKKHITLLELYKQDLKTVGAIFMEGKALVDKTDERAPISNNLPPIAGALNWTSGLLERIKEPMDKLNLLSQSIQDREEYKDVQKLYASLCKNLREYNELKIKQWEQGVEDNTEDQLNKFLLYREETRLAEEGFVRVNFDPVLVRLLREVKYLLLLDIEVPERASLLYKKVDIYRTQTGNLEIIVNMYNEILATLLPVEKPLLADRIERMNKALLPGIGELKWNSQNIDPFINQAMAIVTDVDELVKKMKDNVKKMQEMMAKWEKPLFDRKMKPLYPEDLEQTHQSLVMPRLEDIRNHGKEIHKLMKDTADNIKPDKKSQTWLSYVDYVNGLVIEGISTGINASMGFLADQISIPYNRQHGYPPMFDIKVDLRDREVVFDPSIQSNARGNGIRDILQKIIDDFVSIAIQMPRLDTNSGDYLVEIKDQFSLFGAMQVISNHFKDIEVATDEFIGQYQDKEFLWKETLAESFQAFLDTGVDPREQEHKKINDDGEEEEDETFQWMADKVLVGVQTKKPGLDAFDETITALTRTRDDIAAMKTSVDIGWLRVNATPLIKEL
;
A
#
# COMPACT_ATOMS: atom_id res chain seq x y z
N MET A 1 -42.76 38.78 71.96
CA MET A 1 -41.57 39.55 71.52
C MET A 1 -41.81 40.33 70.23
N LEU A 2 -42.49 39.78 69.25
CA LEU A 2 -42.72 40.40 67.93
C LEU A 2 -43.60 41.64 67.93
N ASN A 3 -44.43 41.88 69.01
CA ASN A 3 -45.32 43.05 69.14
C ASN A 3 -44.68 44.25 69.81
N ARG A 4 -43.34 44.29 70.00
CA ARG A 4 -42.66 45.50 70.51
C ARG A 4 -42.46 46.50 69.36
N PRO A 5 -42.79 47.80 69.54
CA PRO A 5 -42.73 48.81 68.48
C PRO A 5 -41.39 48.90 67.78
N ILE A 6 -40.27 48.82 68.52
CA ILE A 6 -38.91 48.84 67.95
C ILE A 6 -38.61 47.64 67.06
N ILE A 7 -39.16 46.45 67.41
CA ILE A 7 -38.98 45.23 66.59
C ILE A 7 -39.83 45.29 65.32
N GLN A 8 -41.03 45.86 65.45
CA GLN A 8 -41.92 46.08 64.29
C GLN A 8 -41.29 47.09 63.30
N ASP A 9 -40.72 48.18 63.81
CA ASP A 9 -40.05 49.20 62.99
C ASP A 9 -38.82 48.64 62.23
N GLU A 10 -38.02 47.83 62.92
CA GLU A 10 -36.86 47.15 62.29
C GLU A 10 -37.29 46.08 61.28
N LEU A 11 -38.33 45.31 61.52
CA LEU A 11 -38.91 44.38 60.61
C LEU A 11 -39.47 45.09 59.36
N GLU A 12 -40.12 46.22 59.57
CA GLU A 12 -40.68 47.03 58.48
C GLU A 12 -39.59 47.63 57.60
N LYS A 13 -38.50 48.16 58.16
CA LYS A 13 -37.32 48.60 57.40
C LYS A 13 -36.71 47.44 56.56
N LYS A 14 -36.58 46.25 57.17
CA LYS A 14 -36.08 45.05 56.43
C LYS A 14 -37.00 44.61 55.31
N HIS A 15 -38.32 44.69 55.52
CA HIS A 15 -39.29 44.37 54.47
C HIS A 15 -39.19 45.36 53.28
N ILE A 16 -39.01 46.69 53.59
CA ILE A 16 -38.79 47.68 52.51
C ILE A 16 -37.51 47.39 51.74
N THR A 17 -36.42 47.12 52.45
CA THR A 17 -35.15 46.75 51.81
C THR A 17 -35.31 45.48 50.93
N LEU A 18 -36.09 44.50 51.38
CA LEU A 18 -36.36 43.28 50.67
C LEU A 18 -37.20 43.54 49.41
N LEU A 19 -38.17 44.44 49.46
CA LEU A 19 -38.97 44.90 48.32
C LEU A 19 -38.09 45.62 47.28
N GLU A 20 -37.16 46.47 47.74
CA GLU A 20 -36.21 47.15 46.84
C GLU A 20 -35.25 46.17 46.14
N LEU A 21 -34.69 45.21 46.86
CA LEU A 21 -33.84 44.17 46.32
C LEU A 21 -34.60 43.34 45.29
N TYR A 22 -35.82 42.91 45.56
CA TYR A 22 -36.62 42.16 44.62
C TYR A 22 -37.04 43.00 43.39
N LYS A 23 -37.34 44.31 43.58
CA LYS A 23 -37.58 45.26 42.49
C LYS A 23 -36.36 45.35 41.56
N GLN A 24 -35.14 45.31 42.10
CA GLN A 24 -33.91 45.30 41.36
C GLN A 24 -33.72 43.96 40.63
N ASP A 25 -34.01 42.82 41.27
CA ASP A 25 -33.94 41.51 40.63
C ASP A 25 -34.94 41.39 39.47
N LEU A 26 -36.18 41.87 39.64
CA LEU A 26 -37.17 41.93 38.55
C LEU A 26 -36.67 42.74 37.32
N LYS A 27 -36.00 43.88 37.59
CA LYS A 27 -35.38 44.68 36.50
C LYS A 27 -34.24 43.92 35.82
N THR A 28 -33.42 43.22 36.60
CA THR A 28 -32.32 42.40 36.10
C THR A 28 -32.84 41.25 35.23
N VAL A 29 -33.86 40.54 35.70
CA VAL A 29 -34.52 39.46 34.91
C VAL A 29 -35.16 40.04 33.65
N GLY A 30 -35.76 41.23 33.72
CA GLY A 30 -36.30 41.92 32.56
C GLY A 30 -35.22 42.26 31.51
N ALA A 31 -34.05 42.73 31.96
CA ALA A 31 -32.91 43.01 31.07
C ALA A 31 -32.37 41.71 30.43
N ILE A 32 -32.17 40.64 31.21
CA ILE A 32 -31.76 39.31 30.73
C ILE A 32 -32.74 38.81 29.68
N PHE A 33 -34.05 38.96 29.91
CA PHE A 33 -35.08 38.57 28.93
C PHE A 33 -34.99 39.38 27.64
N MET A 34 -34.85 40.70 27.71
CA MET A 34 -34.77 41.56 26.53
C MET A 34 -33.50 41.31 25.71
N GLU A 35 -32.34 41.13 26.39
CA GLU A 35 -31.08 40.80 25.75
C GLU A 35 -31.16 39.40 25.09
N GLY A 36 -31.66 38.40 25.80
CA GLY A 36 -31.81 37.05 25.31
C GLY A 36 -32.78 36.97 24.10
N LYS A 37 -33.90 37.70 24.19
CA LYS A 37 -34.85 37.83 23.07
C LYS A 37 -34.18 38.45 21.83
N ALA A 38 -33.43 39.54 21.98
CA ALA A 38 -32.73 40.19 20.89
C ALA A 38 -31.64 39.30 20.28
N LEU A 39 -31.00 38.44 21.07
CA LEU A 39 -30.05 37.42 20.58
C LEU A 39 -30.74 36.33 19.75
N VAL A 40 -31.85 35.77 20.25
CA VAL A 40 -32.63 34.73 19.54
C VAL A 40 -33.19 35.28 18.22
N ASP A 41 -33.71 36.51 18.24
CA ASP A 41 -34.26 37.15 17.04
C ASP A 41 -33.20 37.49 15.97
N LYS A 42 -31.91 37.65 16.37
CA LYS A 42 -30.77 37.88 15.43
C LYS A 42 -30.18 36.61 14.87
N THR A 43 -30.13 35.54 15.65
CA THR A 43 -29.41 34.31 15.29
C THR A 43 -30.32 33.18 14.81
N ASP A 44 -31.62 33.33 14.97
CA ASP A 44 -32.70 32.39 14.61
C ASP A 44 -32.56 30.94 15.14
N GLU A 45 -31.54 30.65 15.96
CA GLU A 45 -31.20 29.25 16.22
C GLU A 45 -31.14 28.82 17.69
N ARG A 46 -30.86 29.65 18.68
CA ARG A 46 -30.62 29.14 20.05
C ARG A 46 -30.99 30.10 21.20
N ALA A 47 -31.71 29.57 22.18
CA ALA A 47 -31.89 30.29 23.45
C ALA A 47 -30.59 30.37 24.26
N PRO A 48 -30.33 31.48 25.01
CA PRO A 48 -29.02 31.77 25.59
C PRO A 48 -28.46 30.74 26.60
N ILE A 49 -29.31 29.89 27.17
CA ILE A 49 -28.94 28.96 28.25
C ILE A 49 -29.23 27.49 27.93
N SER A 50 -29.90 27.19 26.83
CA SER A 50 -30.40 25.84 26.53
C SER A 50 -29.77 25.23 25.25
N ASN A 51 -28.45 25.22 25.20
CA ASN A 51 -27.69 24.74 24.02
C ASN A 51 -27.98 23.27 23.62
N ASN A 52 -28.52 22.45 24.55
CA ASN A 52 -28.83 21.03 24.29
C ASN A 52 -30.30 20.80 23.90
N LEU A 53 -31.13 21.82 23.95
CA LEU A 53 -32.52 21.76 23.58
C LEU A 53 -32.73 22.33 22.18
N PRO A 54 -33.75 21.86 21.44
CA PRO A 54 -34.11 22.46 20.17
C PRO A 54 -34.68 23.87 20.37
N PRO A 55 -34.73 24.71 19.31
CA PRO A 55 -34.98 26.15 19.43
C PRO A 55 -36.23 26.54 20.23
N ILE A 56 -37.37 25.91 19.92
CA ILE A 56 -38.65 26.26 20.57
C ILE A 56 -38.69 25.76 22.03
N ALA A 57 -38.43 24.47 22.24
CA ALA A 57 -38.38 23.89 23.56
C ALA A 57 -37.32 24.56 24.45
N GLY A 58 -36.19 24.96 23.87
CA GLY A 58 -35.15 25.72 24.56
C GLY A 58 -35.60 27.11 24.97
N ALA A 59 -36.29 27.84 24.08
CA ALA A 59 -36.82 29.16 24.40
C ALA A 59 -37.89 29.09 25.52
N LEU A 60 -38.78 28.10 25.44
CA LEU A 60 -39.82 27.91 26.45
C LEU A 60 -39.27 27.47 27.79
N ASN A 61 -38.29 26.58 27.81
CA ASN A 61 -37.61 26.15 29.05
C ASN A 61 -36.85 27.31 29.70
N TRP A 62 -36.15 28.14 28.91
CA TRP A 62 -35.47 29.34 29.41
C TRP A 62 -36.41 30.34 30.06
N THR A 63 -37.53 30.69 29.36
CA THR A 63 -38.52 31.63 29.89
C THR A 63 -39.27 31.06 31.08
N SER A 64 -39.55 29.76 31.15
CA SER A 64 -40.10 29.08 32.32
C SER A 64 -39.16 29.20 33.53
N GLY A 65 -37.84 29.00 33.33
CA GLY A 65 -36.86 29.23 34.41
C GLY A 65 -36.82 30.67 34.91
N LEU A 66 -36.98 31.66 34.00
CA LEU A 66 -37.12 33.06 34.40
C LEU A 66 -38.41 33.32 35.16
N LEU A 67 -39.53 32.71 34.77
CA LEU A 67 -40.81 32.81 35.48
C LEU A 67 -40.74 32.19 36.88
N GLU A 68 -40.16 31.01 37.02
CA GLU A 68 -39.95 30.37 38.33
C GLU A 68 -39.10 31.22 39.26
N ARG A 69 -38.00 31.77 38.71
CA ARG A 69 -37.10 32.66 39.48
C ARG A 69 -37.81 33.87 40.09
N ILE A 70 -38.73 34.48 39.35
CA ILE A 70 -39.48 35.64 39.83
C ILE A 70 -40.70 35.27 40.64
N LYS A 71 -41.30 34.10 40.43
CA LYS A 71 -42.52 33.64 41.10
C LYS A 71 -42.27 33.30 42.56
N GLU A 72 -41.28 32.52 42.89
CA GLU A 72 -41.02 32.05 44.26
C GLU A 72 -40.84 33.20 45.26
N PRO A 73 -40.04 34.27 44.98
CA PRO A 73 -39.96 35.42 45.89
C PRO A 73 -41.29 36.19 46.01
N MET A 74 -42.03 36.33 44.91
CA MET A 74 -43.32 37.01 44.90
C MET A 74 -44.34 36.27 45.75
N ASP A 75 -44.40 34.97 45.70
CA ASP A 75 -45.30 34.14 46.51
C ASP A 75 -44.98 34.30 48.00
N LYS A 76 -43.69 34.40 48.35
CA LYS A 76 -43.26 34.70 49.74
C LYS A 76 -43.66 36.14 50.20
N LEU A 77 -43.53 37.10 49.28
CA LEU A 77 -43.95 38.47 49.55
C LEU A 77 -45.48 38.62 49.74
N ASN A 78 -46.29 37.83 49.04
CA ASN A 78 -47.74 37.77 49.16
C ASN A 78 -48.20 37.25 50.55
N LEU A 79 -47.34 36.59 51.31
CA LEU A 79 -47.61 36.15 52.70
C LEU A 79 -47.34 37.19 53.76
N LEU A 80 -46.81 38.36 53.34
CA LEU A 80 -46.55 39.46 54.29
C LEU A 80 -47.87 40.11 54.81
N SER A 81 -47.76 40.90 55.92
CA SER A 81 -48.89 41.55 56.50
C SER A 81 -49.56 42.54 55.56
N GLN A 82 -50.88 42.78 55.75
CA GLN A 82 -51.66 43.68 54.92
C GLN A 82 -51.11 45.13 54.94
N SER A 83 -50.53 45.56 56.05
CA SER A 83 -49.90 46.88 56.16
C SER A 83 -48.72 47.12 55.24
N ILE A 84 -48.02 46.04 54.84
CA ILE A 84 -46.92 46.09 53.87
C ILE A 84 -47.48 46.02 52.45
N GLN A 85 -48.49 45.19 52.20
CA GLN A 85 -49.14 45.03 50.89
C GLN A 85 -49.88 46.32 50.43
N ASP A 86 -50.36 47.15 51.37
CA ASP A 86 -51.02 48.42 51.03
C ASP A 86 -50.06 49.56 50.66
N ARG A 87 -48.76 49.38 50.84
CA ARG A 87 -47.70 50.36 50.46
C ARG A 87 -47.49 50.50 48.95
N GLU A 88 -47.08 51.70 48.56
CA GLU A 88 -46.79 52.02 47.18
C GLU A 88 -45.61 51.17 46.60
N GLU A 89 -44.58 50.94 47.42
CA GLU A 89 -43.43 50.12 47.05
C GLU A 89 -43.84 48.68 46.68
N TYR A 90 -44.76 48.08 47.45
CA TYR A 90 -45.30 46.73 47.14
C TYR A 90 -46.16 46.76 45.89
N LYS A 91 -47.01 47.73 45.70
CA LYS A 91 -47.85 47.90 44.50
C LYS A 91 -47.00 48.11 43.27
N ASP A 92 -45.87 48.81 43.34
CA ASP A 92 -44.91 48.98 42.25
C ASP A 92 -44.24 47.69 41.90
N VAL A 93 -43.78 46.90 42.87
CA VAL A 93 -43.22 45.56 42.69
C VAL A 93 -44.25 44.64 42.04
N GLN A 94 -45.49 44.63 42.48
CA GLN A 94 -46.58 43.84 41.95
C GLN A 94 -46.88 44.19 40.47
N LYS A 95 -46.91 45.49 40.12
CA LYS A 95 -47.09 45.96 38.75
C LYS A 95 -45.98 45.51 37.85
N LEU A 96 -44.71 45.65 38.32
CA LEU A 96 -43.52 45.25 37.56
C LEU A 96 -43.48 43.72 37.33
N TYR A 97 -43.78 42.94 38.40
CA TYR A 97 -43.92 41.48 38.31
C TYR A 97 -44.99 41.05 37.30
N ALA A 98 -46.21 41.65 37.41
CA ALA A 98 -47.32 41.34 36.51
C ALA A 98 -47.00 41.69 35.05
N SER A 99 -46.32 42.83 34.80
CA SER A 99 -45.85 43.22 33.46
C SER A 99 -44.82 42.27 32.93
N LEU A 100 -43.84 41.87 33.74
CA LEU A 100 -42.80 40.92 33.30
C LEU A 100 -43.37 39.51 33.02
N CYS A 101 -44.23 39.01 33.90
CA CYS A 101 -44.95 37.75 33.67
C CYS A 101 -45.78 37.77 32.39
N LYS A 102 -46.44 38.90 32.14
CA LYS A 102 -47.22 39.08 30.91
C LYS A 102 -46.31 39.01 29.66
N ASN A 103 -45.21 39.74 29.66
CA ASN A 103 -44.28 39.75 28.54
C ASN A 103 -43.65 38.38 28.29
N LEU A 104 -43.27 37.64 29.33
CA LEU A 104 -42.75 36.29 29.22
C LEU A 104 -43.79 35.29 28.66
N ARG A 105 -45.04 35.39 29.14
CA ARG A 105 -46.14 34.53 28.61
C ARG A 105 -46.48 34.87 27.16
N GLU A 106 -46.60 36.14 26.81
CA GLU A 106 -46.87 36.57 25.44
C GLU A 106 -45.77 36.12 24.49
N TYR A 107 -44.51 36.15 24.93
CA TYR A 107 -43.40 35.60 24.13
C TYR A 107 -43.56 34.09 23.91
N ASN A 108 -43.89 33.33 24.95
CA ASN A 108 -44.12 31.89 24.86
C ASN A 108 -45.28 31.54 23.90
N GLU A 109 -46.39 32.22 24.06
CA GLU A 109 -47.56 32.07 23.20
C GLU A 109 -47.24 32.40 21.74
N LEU A 110 -46.44 33.46 21.51
CA LEU A 110 -46.02 33.84 20.17
C LEU A 110 -45.14 32.75 19.53
N LYS A 111 -44.14 32.24 20.29
CA LYS A 111 -43.23 31.18 19.78
C LYS A 111 -43.96 29.86 19.51
N ILE A 112 -44.92 29.48 20.37
CA ILE A 112 -45.77 28.31 20.16
C ILE A 112 -46.60 28.48 18.89
N LYS A 113 -47.31 29.60 18.74
CA LYS A 113 -48.17 29.88 17.56
C LYS A 113 -47.37 29.89 16.26
N GLN A 114 -46.18 30.52 16.26
CA GLN A 114 -45.33 30.54 15.09
C GLN A 114 -44.87 29.12 14.71
N TRP A 115 -44.55 28.29 15.70
CA TRP A 115 -44.18 26.92 15.49
C TRP A 115 -45.35 26.07 14.98
N GLU A 116 -46.57 26.23 15.58
CA GLU A 116 -47.77 25.56 15.17
C GLU A 116 -48.14 25.83 13.69
N GLN A 117 -48.08 27.09 13.28
CA GLN A 117 -48.28 27.47 11.88
C GLN A 117 -47.25 26.82 10.95
N GLY A 118 -45.98 26.85 11.34
CA GLY A 118 -44.92 26.18 10.59
C GLY A 118 -45.11 24.66 10.48
N VAL A 119 -45.68 24.02 11.51
CA VAL A 119 -46.02 22.59 11.50
C VAL A 119 -47.18 22.30 10.52
N GLU A 120 -48.23 23.13 10.53
CA GLU A 120 -49.39 22.94 9.65
C GLU A 120 -49.03 23.13 8.18
N ASP A 121 -48.26 24.17 7.85
CA ASP A 121 -47.95 24.56 6.48
C ASP A 121 -46.96 23.60 5.79
N ASN A 122 -45.98 23.05 6.52
CA ASN A 122 -44.88 22.34 5.91
C ASN A 122 -44.93 20.80 6.03
N THR A 123 -45.70 20.24 6.98
CA THR A 123 -45.61 18.81 7.30
C THR A 123 -46.15 17.93 6.16
N GLU A 124 -47.22 18.37 5.50
CA GLU A 124 -47.88 17.59 4.45
C GLU A 124 -47.05 17.52 3.18
N ASP A 125 -46.43 18.63 2.80
CA ASP A 125 -45.54 18.71 1.64
C ASP A 125 -44.27 17.87 1.82
N GLN A 126 -43.73 17.81 3.03
CA GLN A 126 -42.56 17.04 3.34
C GLN A 126 -42.79 15.54 3.39
N LEU A 127 -43.98 15.10 3.89
CA LEU A 127 -44.37 13.70 3.84
C LEU A 127 -44.77 13.24 2.43
N ASN A 128 -45.10 14.15 1.54
CA ASN A 128 -45.37 13.90 0.14
C ASN A 128 -44.10 13.74 -0.72
N LYS A 129 -42.91 13.90 -0.17
CA LYS A 129 -41.66 13.62 -0.87
C LYS A 129 -41.47 12.13 -1.06
N PHE A 130 -40.82 11.75 -2.17
CA PHE A 130 -40.44 10.35 -2.42
C PHE A 130 -39.43 9.88 -1.39
N LEU A 131 -39.36 8.58 -1.13
CA LEU A 131 -38.48 7.97 -0.14
C LEU A 131 -37.01 8.15 -0.49
N LEU A 132 -36.68 8.09 -1.78
CA LEU A 132 -35.31 8.14 -2.31
C LEU A 132 -35.21 9.21 -3.40
N TYR A 133 -34.02 9.70 -3.65
CA TYR A 133 -33.68 10.54 -4.81
C TYR A 133 -32.32 10.16 -5.39
N ARG A 134 -32.11 10.44 -6.67
CA ARG A 134 -30.80 10.28 -7.32
C ARG A 134 -30.05 11.60 -7.30
N GLU A 135 -28.81 11.54 -6.87
CA GLU A 135 -27.86 12.65 -6.90
C GLU A 135 -26.96 12.48 -8.12
N GLU A 136 -26.98 13.44 -9.04
CA GLU A 136 -26.09 13.44 -10.20
C GLU A 136 -24.65 13.64 -9.74
N THR A 137 -23.82 12.63 -9.93
CA THR A 137 -22.40 12.68 -9.61
C THR A 137 -21.57 12.33 -10.84
N ARG A 138 -20.38 12.94 -10.96
CA ARG A 138 -19.42 12.60 -12.02
C ARG A 138 -18.81 11.20 -11.87
N LEU A 139 -18.99 10.56 -10.72
CA LEU A 139 -18.37 9.27 -10.37
C LEU A 139 -19.22 8.05 -10.75
N ALA A 140 -20.51 8.23 -10.97
CA ALA A 140 -21.40 7.15 -11.37
C ALA A 140 -22.33 7.66 -12.50
N GLU A 141 -22.33 6.95 -13.63
CA GLU A 141 -23.19 7.29 -14.80
C GLU A 141 -24.66 7.36 -14.44
N GLU A 142 -25.10 6.50 -13.49
CA GLU A 142 -26.50 6.44 -13.02
C GLU A 142 -26.79 7.34 -11.81
N GLY A 143 -25.78 8.01 -11.25
CA GLY A 143 -25.86 8.80 -10.02
C GLY A 143 -25.98 7.94 -8.75
N PHE A 144 -25.64 8.52 -7.60
CA PHE A 144 -25.83 7.88 -6.30
C PHE A 144 -27.27 8.06 -5.83
N VAL A 145 -27.81 7.06 -5.15
CA VAL A 145 -29.12 7.13 -4.51
C VAL A 145 -28.95 7.60 -3.06
N ARG A 146 -29.88 8.46 -2.60
CA ARG A 146 -29.91 8.96 -1.23
C ARG A 146 -31.31 8.85 -0.65
N VAL A 147 -31.38 8.72 0.67
CA VAL A 147 -32.63 8.76 1.41
C VAL A 147 -33.15 10.19 1.49
N ASN A 148 -34.40 10.41 1.11
CA ASN A 148 -35.03 11.72 1.06
C ASN A 148 -35.91 11.98 2.28
N PHE A 149 -35.38 11.86 3.49
CA PHE A 149 -36.09 12.25 4.71
C PHE A 149 -35.72 13.69 5.05
N ASP A 150 -36.77 14.56 5.08
CA ASP A 150 -36.52 16.00 5.22
C ASP A 150 -35.94 16.35 6.59
N PRO A 151 -34.83 17.12 6.64
CA PRO A 151 -34.27 17.60 7.89
C PRO A 151 -35.25 18.44 8.74
N VAL A 152 -36.25 19.06 8.11
CA VAL A 152 -37.30 19.81 8.80
C VAL A 152 -38.17 18.88 9.63
N LEU A 153 -38.56 17.69 9.09
CA LEU A 153 -39.28 16.68 9.86
C LEU A 153 -38.46 16.18 11.05
N VAL A 154 -37.15 15.98 10.90
CA VAL A 154 -36.28 15.58 12.01
C VAL A 154 -36.27 16.65 13.11
N ARG A 155 -36.16 17.93 12.72
CA ARG A 155 -36.23 19.06 13.68
C ARG A 155 -37.57 19.09 14.39
N LEU A 156 -38.67 18.95 13.65
CA LEU A 156 -40.03 18.92 14.19
C LEU A 156 -40.21 17.78 15.20
N LEU A 157 -39.85 16.56 14.84
CA LEU A 157 -39.96 15.40 15.74
C LEU A 157 -39.12 15.58 17.01
N ARG A 158 -37.95 16.25 16.89
CA ARG A 158 -37.11 16.59 18.04
C ARG A 158 -37.76 17.64 18.92
N GLU A 159 -38.35 18.69 18.34
CA GLU A 159 -39.11 19.70 19.10
C GLU A 159 -40.28 19.05 19.88
N VAL A 160 -41.10 18.24 19.19
CA VAL A 160 -42.23 17.54 19.84
C VAL A 160 -41.78 16.72 21.06
N LYS A 161 -40.68 15.96 20.89
CA LYS A 161 -40.10 15.18 22.01
C LYS A 161 -39.85 16.02 23.25
N TYR A 162 -39.18 17.17 23.08
CA TYR A 162 -38.79 18.01 24.20
C TYR A 162 -39.94 18.85 24.75
N LEU A 163 -40.91 19.27 23.90
CA LEU A 163 -42.14 19.94 24.35
C LEU A 163 -42.95 19.00 25.22
N LEU A 164 -43.13 17.73 24.84
CA LEU A 164 -43.81 16.73 25.67
C LEU A 164 -43.06 16.45 26.99
N LEU A 165 -41.73 16.50 27.01
CA LEU A 165 -40.93 16.38 28.24
C LEU A 165 -41.11 17.59 29.19
N LEU A 166 -41.50 18.74 28.65
CA LEU A 166 -41.77 19.98 29.41
C LEU A 166 -43.25 20.13 29.80
N ASP A 167 -44.08 19.08 29.58
CA ASP A 167 -45.53 19.09 29.81
C ASP A 167 -46.25 20.20 29.01
N ILE A 168 -45.78 20.53 27.83
CA ILE A 168 -46.37 21.53 26.95
C ILE A 168 -47.28 20.79 25.93
N GLU A 169 -48.54 21.28 25.81
CA GLU A 169 -49.44 20.75 24.79
C GLU A 169 -48.92 21.02 23.40
N VAL A 170 -48.94 19.98 22.55
CA VAL A 170 -48.51 20.04 21.16
C VAL A 170 -49.73 19.80 20.22
N PRO A 171 -49.72 20.36 18.99
CA PRO A 171 -50.80 20.15 18.02
C PRO A 171 -51.02 18.65 17.74
N GLU A 172 -52.28 18.27 17.55
CA GLU A 172 -52.69 16.88 17.34
C GLU A 172 -51.91 16.23 16.17
N ARG A 173 -51.69 16.96 15.05
CA ARG A 173 -50.91 16.51 13.91
C ARG A 173 -49.47 16.19 14.29
N ALA A 174 -48.82 17.06 15.04
CA ALA A 174 -47.43 16.85 15.50
C ALA A 174 -47.36 15.66 16.47
N SER A 175 -48.33 15.49 17.35
CA SER A 175 -48.45 14.34 18.25
C SER A 175 -48.61 13.01 17.50
N LEU A 176 -49.45 12.99 16.46
CA LEU A 176 -49.65 11.81 15.62
C LEU A 176 -48.40 11.43 14.84
N LEU A 177 -47.66 12.40 14.35
CA LEU A 177 -46.35 12.16 13.70
C LEU A 177 -45.33 11.60 14.68
N TYR A 178 -45.30 12.16 15.88
CA TYR A 178 -44.39 11.69 16.91
C TYR A 178 -44.67 10.25 17.35
N LYS A 179 -45.93 9.83 17.39
CA LYS A 179 -46.28 8.42 17.64
C LYS A 179 -45.71 7.46 16.59
N LYS A 180 -45.44 7.94 15.38
CA LYS A 180 -44.82 7.16 14.30
C LYS A 180 -43.30 7.33 14.23
N VAL A 181 -42.66 8.05 15.15
CA VAL A 181 -41.22 8.38 15.10
C VAL A 181 -40.33 7.14 15.02
N ASP A 182 -40.66 6.09 15.76
CA ASP A 182 -39.88 4.84 15.75
C ASP A 182 -40.01 4.10 14.42
N ILE A 183 -41.20 4.18 13.77
CA ILE A 183 -41.43 3.63 12.44
C ILE A 183 -40.56 4.39 11.43
N TYR A 184 -40.65 5.72 11.39
CA TYR A 184 -39.80 6.52 10.47
C TYR A 184 -38.31 6.31 10.71
N ARG A 185 -37.88 6.22 11.97
CA ARG A 185 -36.49 5.96 12.32
C ARG A 185 -36.01 4.60 11.78
N THR A 186 -36.85 3.57 11.95
CA THR A 186 -36.51 2.22 11.45
C THR A 186 -36.50 2.18 9.93
N GLN A 187 -37.50 2.77 9.29
CA GLN A 187 -37.60 2.83 7.82
C GLN A 187 -36.43 3.62 7.22
N THR A 188 -36.11 4.80 7.77
CA THR A 188 -34.97 5.62 7.32
C THR A 188 -33.65 4.87 7.51
N GLY A 189 -33.43 4.23 8.67
CA GLY A 189 -32.21 3.46 8.93
C GLY A 189 -32.05 2.27 7.99
N ASN A 190 -33.14 1.54 7.71
CA ASN A 190 -33.11 0.43 6.76
C ASN A 190 -32.85 0.91 5.32
N LEU A 191 -33.45 2.04 4.92
CA LEU A 191 -33.22 2.63 3.61
C LEU A 191 -31.76 3.14 3.48
N GLU A 192 -31.20 3.74 4.53
CA GLU A 192 -29.78 4.16 4.54
C GLU A 192 -28.83 2.96 4.36
N ILE A 193 -29.12 1.82 5.00
CA ILE A 193 -28.33 0.60 4.81
C ILE A 193 -28.40 0.13 3.36
N ILE A 194 -29.62 0.06 2.77
CA ILE A 194 -29.81 -0.35 1.37
C ILE A 194 -29.06 0.57 0.42
N VAL A 195 -29.23 1.88 0.60
CA VAL A 195 -28.63 2.90 -0.26
C VAL A 195 -27.11 2.90 -0.15
N ASN A 196 -26.58 2.74 1.05
CA ASN A 196 -25.13 2.66 1.26
C ASN A 196 -24.56 1.41 0.56
N MET A 197 -25.17 0.23 0.74
CA MET A 197 -24.75 -0.98 0.02
C MET A 197 -24.83 -0.81 -1.50
N TYR A 198 -25.92 -0.27 -2.02
CA TYR A 198 -26.09 -0.01 -3.44
C TYR A 198 -24.99 0.91 -4.00
N ASN A 199 -24.74 2.04 -3.33
CA ASN A 199 -23.73 3.00 -3.75
C ASN A 199 -22.30 2.40 -3.65
N GLU A 200 -22.02 1.61 -2.61
CA GLU A 200 -20.74 0.93 -2.41
C GLU A 200 -20.49 -0.10 -3.53
N ILE A 201 -21.50 -0.89 -3.89
CA ILE A 201 -21.43 -1.82 -5.02
C ILE A 201 -21.03 -1.07 -6.30
N LEU A 202 -21.74 0.00 -6.65
CA LEU A 202 -21.46 0.76 -7.87
C LEU A 202 -20.08 1.44 -7.87
N ALA A 203 -19.61 1.90 -6.71
CA ALA A 203 -18.32 2.55 -6.55
C ALA A 203 -17.14 1.58 -6.60
N THR A 204 -17.31 0.35 -6.12
CA THR A 204 -16.26 -0.67 -6.04
C THR A 204 -16.10 -1.50 -7.30
N LEU A 205 -17.13 -1.57 -8.16
CA LEU A 205 -17.07 -2.34 -9.40
C LEU A 205 -16.13 -1.69 -10.43
N LEU A 206 -15.21 -2.50 -10.94
CA LEU A 206 -14.33 -2.11 -12.03
C LEU A 206 -15.10 -2.03 -13.38
N PRO A 207 -14.58 -1.27 -14.36
CA PRO A 207 -15.19 -1.19 -15.70
C PRO A 207 -15.39 -2.55 -16.38
N VAL A 208 -14.52 -3.52 -16.09
CA VAL A 208 -14.60 -4.91 -16.61
C VAL A 208 -15.70 -5.72 -15.91
N GLU A 209 -15.97 -5.44 -14.64
CA GLU A 209 -16.95 -6.16 -13.81
C GLU A 209 -18.38 -5.68 -14.02
N LYS A 210 -18.59 -4.38 -14.31
CA LYS A 210 -19.91 -3.79 -14.53
C LYS A 210 -20.72 -4.50 -15.62
N PRO A 211 -20.19 -4.75 -16.83
CA PRO A 211 -20.92 -5.47 -17.86
C PRO A 211 -21.24 -6.92 -17.48
N LEU A 212 -20.38 -7.56 -16.69
CA LEU A 212 -20.57 -8.92 -16.20
C LEU A 212 -21.75 -9.04 -15.23
N LEU A 213 -21.99 -7.99 -14.45
CA LEU A 213 -23.06 -7.92 -13.45
C LEU A 213 -24.25 -7.05 -13.89
N ALA A 214 -24.32 -6.67 -15.18
CA ALA A 214 -25.34 -5.75 -15.69
C ALA A 214 -26.77 -6.16 -15.32
N ASP A 215 -27.13 -7.44 -15.48
CA ASP A 215 -28.46 -7.97 -15.11
C ASP A 215 -28.77 -7.83 -13.62
N ARG A 216 -27.75 -7.95 -12.76
CA ARG A 216 -27.88 -7.81 -11.31
C ARG A 216 -28.04 -6.34 -10.92
N ILE A 217 -27.26 -5.46 -11.54
CA ILE A 217 -27.35 -4.00 -11.36
C ILE A 217 -28.73 -3.52 -11.82
N GLU A 218 -29.22 -4.00 -12.97
CA GLU A 218 -30.55 -3.65 -13.45
C GLU A 218 -31.67 -4.12 -12.51
N ARG A 219 -31.53 -5.31 -11.90
CA ARG A 219 -32.49 -5.77 -10.86
C ARG A 219 -32.47 -4.87 -9.62
N MET A 220 -31.30 -4.44 -9.16
CA MET A 220 -31.22 -3.49 -8.05
C MET A 220 -31.86 -2.15 -8.41
N ASN A 221 -31.59 -1.64 -9.62
CA ASN A 221 -32.19 -0.40 -10.11
C ASN A 221 -33.71 -0.50 -10.15
N LYS A 222 -34.26 -1.59 -10.69
CA LYS A 222 -35.70 -1.85 -10.71
C LYS A 222 -36.31 -1.98 -9.31
N ALA A 223 -35.55 -2.57 -8.37
CA ALA A 223 -36.00 -2.70 -6.98
C ALA A 223 -36.06 -1.35 -6.25
N LEU A 224 -35.18 -0.40 -6.57
CA LEU A 224 -35.16 0.93 -5.94
C LEU A 224 -36.11 1.94 -6.64
N LEU A 225 -36.50 1.69 -7.87
CA LEU A 225 -37.32 2.60 -8.67
C LEU A 225 -38.63 3.04 -7.97
N PRO A 226 -39.42 2.14 -7.30
CA PRO A 226 -40.60 2.57 -6.57
C PRO A 226 -40.33 3.60 -5.48
N GLY A 227 -39.19 3.49 -4.78
CA GLY A 227 -38.76 4.45 -3.76
C GLY A 227 -38.38 5.82 -4.32
N ILE A 228 -37.94 5.86 -5.59
CA ILE A 228 -37.51 7.09 -6.27
C ILE A 228 -38.69 7.82 -6.92
N GLY A 229 -39.68 7.10 -7.43
CA GLY A 229 -40.75 7.70 -8.27
C GLY A 229 -42.19 7.47 -7.84
N GLU A 230 -42.46 6.57 -6.89
CA GLU A 230 -43.84 6.18 -6.54
C GLU A 230 -44.15 6.30 -5.05
N LEU A 231 -43.29 5.76 -4.19
CA LEU A 231 -43.53 5.69 -2.75
C LEU A 231 -43.07 6.96 -2.03
N LYS A 232 -43.96 7.44 -1.17
CA LYS A 232 -43.77 8.63 -0.34
C LYS A 232 -43.80 8.24 1.14
N TRP A 233 -43.35 9.12 2.04
CA TRP A 233 -43.34 8.88 3.49
C TRP A 233 -44.71 8.70 4.12
N ASN A 234 -45.80 9.09 3.44
CA ASN A 234 -47.18 8.83 3.84
C ASN A 234 -47.78 7.55 3.25
N SER A 235 -47.06 6.81 2.41
CA SER A 235 -47.54 5.57 1.76
C SER A 235 -47.65 4.43 2.78
N GLN A 236 -48.56 3.50 2.54
CA GLN A 236 -48.81 2.35 3.43
C GLN A 236 -47.85 1.16 3.15
N ASN A 237 -47.28 1.07 1.94
CA ASN A 237 -46.49 -0.09 1.48
C ASN A 237 -44.97 0.11 1.57
N ILE A 238 -44.48 0.90 2.52
CA ILE A 238 -43.07 1.20 2.66
C ILE A 238 -42.27 -0.04 3.15
N ASP A 239 -42.77 -0.73 4.18
CA ASP A 239 -42.06 -1.89 4.76
C ASP A 239 -41.92 -3.07 3.79
N PRO A 240 -42.95 -3.48 3.02
CA PRO A 240 -42.78 -4.48 1.97
C PRO A 240 -41.75 -4.09 0.91
N PHE A 241 -41.73 -2.82 0.48
CA PHE A 241 -40.72 -2.29 -0.44
C PHE A 241 -39.30 -2.38 0.14
N ILE A 242 -39.10 -1.92 1.39
CA ILE A 242 -37.84 -1.99 2.08
C ILE A 242 -37.32 -3.43 2.16
N ASN A 243 -38.19 -4.38 2.57
CA ASN A 243 -37.79 -5.77 2.70
C ASN A 243 -37.40 -6.39 1.34
N GLN A 244 -38.12 -6.08 0.28
CA GLN A 244 -37.82 -6.56 -1.07
C GLN A 244 -36.51 -5.94 -1.60
N ALA A 245 -36.34 -4.62 -1.46
CA ALA A 245 -35.14 -3.93 -1.89
C ALA A 245 -33.90 -4.41 -1.10
N MET A 246 -34.04 -4.57 0.22
CA MET A 246 -32.99 -5.10 1.09
C MET A 246 -32.52 -6.48 0.63
N ALA A 247 -33.48 -7.41 0.39
CA ALA A 247 -33.15 -8.76 -0.04
C ALA A 247 -32.36 -8.78 -1.36
N ILE A 248 -32.82 -7.98 -2.35
CA ILE A 248 -32.18 -7.92 -3.67
C ILE A 248 -30.78 -7.27 -3.59
N VAL A 249 -30.65 -6.15 -2.86
CA VAL A 249 -29.36 -5.45 -2.75
C VAL A 249 -28.36 -6.29 -1.95
N THR A 250 -28.82 -6.96 -0.87
CA THR A 250 -27.96 -7.85 -0.07
C THR A 250 -27.47 -9.04 -0.89
N ASP A 251 -28.32 -9.68 -1.71
CA ASP A 251 -27.91 -10.78 -2.60
C ASP A 251 -26.79 -10.36 -3.56
N VAL A 252 -26.90 -9.16 -4.13
CA VAL A 252 -25.86 -8.64 -5.04
C VAL A 252 -24.61 -8.21 -4.28
N ASP A 253 -24.75 -7.60 -3.11
CA ASP A 253 -23.63 -7.19 -2.26
C ASP A 253 -22.78 -8.40 -1.82
N GLU A 254 -23.45 -9.48 -1.37
CA GLU A 254 -22.74 -10.73 -1.03
C GLU A 254 -22.02 -11.34 -2.23
N LEU A 255 -22.64 -11.29 -3.41
CA LEU A 255 -22.02 -11.78 -4.65
C LEU A 255 -20.77 -10.97 -5.00
N VAL A 256 -20.87 -9.63 -4.98
CA VAL A 256 -19.75 -8.74 -5.27
C VAL A 256 -18.63 -8.92 -4.25
N LYS A 257 -18.95 -9.00 -2.96
CA LYS A 257 -17.96 -9.25 -1.90
C LYS A 257 -17.23 -10.58 -2.10
N LYS A 258 -17.93 -11.67 -2.40
CA LYS A 258 -17.32 -12.97 -2.71
C LYS A 258 -16.38 -12.88 -3.92
N MET A 259 -16.80 -12.18 -4.97
CA MET A 259 -15.97 -11.98 -6.16
C MET A 259 -14.69 -11.18 -5.82
N LYS A 260 -14.81 -10.08 -5.09
CA LYS A 260 -13.68 -9.27 -4.66
C LYS A 260 -12.74 -10.03 -3.70
N ASP A 261 -13.30 -10.78 -2.77
CA ASP A 261 -12.53 -11.63 -1.85
C ASP A 261 -11.75 -12.72 -2.60
N ASN A 262 -12.33 -13.30 -3.65
CA ASN A 262 -11.62 -14.27 -4.48
C ASN A 262 -10.44 -13.61 -5.21
N VAL A 263 -10.61 -12.44 -5.81
CA VAL A 263 -9.51 -11.69 -6.45
C VAL A 263 -8.44 -11.31 -5.42
N LYS A 264 -8.85 -10.83 -4.23
CA LYS A 264 -7.91 -10.50 -3.15
C LYS A 264 -7.08 -11.71 -2.72
N LYS A 265 -7.71 -12.88 -2.54
CA LYS A 265 -7.00 -14.13 -2.22
C LYS A 265 -6.01 -14.53 -3.31
N MET A 266 -6.38 -14.35 -4.58
CA MET A 266 -5.46 -14.58 -5.70
C MET A 266 -4.25 -13.64 -5.60
N GLN A 267 -4.45 -12.36 -5.37
CA GLN A 267 -3.38 -11.38 -5.21
C GLN A 267 -2.49 -11.68 -4.00
N GLU A 268 -3.05 -12.11 -2.87
CA GLU A 268 -2.30 -12.52 -1.68
C GLU A 268 -1.42 -13.77 -1.93
N MET A 269 -1.87 -14.68 -2.79
CA MET A 269 -1.06 -15.81 -3.22
C MET A 269 0.06 -15.39 -4.16
N MET A 270 -0.24 -14.52 -5.12
CA MET A 270 0.75 -13.98 -6.08
C MET A 270 1.81 -13.11 -5.39
N ALA A 271 1.46 -12.36 -4.35
CA ALA A 271 2.41 -11.60 -3.55
C ALA A 271 3.50 -12.49 -2.90
N LYS A 272 3.21 -13.77 -2.64
CA LYS A 272 4.22 -14.71 -2.14
C LYS A 272 5.26 -15.10 -3.20
N TRP A 273 4.98 -14.86 -4.49
CA TRP A 273 5.92 -15.13 -5.58
C TRP A 273 7.01 -14.06 -5.68
N GLU A 274 6.83 -12.90 -5.09
CA GLU A 274 7.80 -11.81 -5.05
C GLU A 274 9.13 -12.20 -4.37
N LYS A 275 9.11 -13.22 -3.51
CA LYS A 275 10.35 -13.73 -2.92
C LYS A 275 11.21 -14.41 -3.98
N PRO A 276 12.51 -14.04 -4.13
CA PRO A 276 13.42 -14.67 -5.08
C PRO A 276 13.40 -16.20 -5.00
N LEU A 277 13.39 -16.86 -6.17
CA LEU A 277 13.33 -18.32 -6.27
C LEU A 277 14.63 -18.96 -5.77
N PHE A 278 15.76 -18.32 -6.06
CA PHE A 278 17.08 -18.72 -5.63
C PHE A 278 17.47 -17.93 -4.38
N ASP A 279 17.78 -18.64 -3.30
CA ASP A 279 18.25 -18.06 -2.04
C ASP A 279 19.72 -18.44 -1.84
N ARG A 280 20.56 -17.45 -1.53
CA ARG A 280 22.00 -17.63 -1.39
C ARG A 280 22.33 -18.30 -0.06
N LYS A 281 23.14 -19.38 -0.11
CA LYS A 281 23.78 -19.92 1.07
C LYS A 281 24.98 -19.05 1.46
N MET A 282 25.30 -18.99 2.76
CA MET A 282 26.44 -18.24 3.30
C MET A 282 27.82 -18.76 2.80
N LYS A 283 27.86 -19.93 2.16
CA LYS A 283 29.07 -20.56 1.61
C LYS A 283 29.02 -20.57 0.10
N PRO A 284 30.16 -20.46 -0.60
CA PRO A 284 30.21 -20.65 -2.04
C PRO A 284 29.66 -22.02 -2.42
N LEU A 285 28.93 -22.06 -3.54
CA LEU A 285 28.42 -23.30 -4.11
C LEU A 285 29.48 -23.92 -5.01
N TYR A 286 29.69 -25.22 -4.84
CA TYR A 286 30.40 -25.97 -5.86
C TYR A 286 29.45 -26.22 -7.03
N PRO A 287 29.93 -26.12 -8.29
CA PRO A 287 29.10 -26.41 -9.45
C PRO A 287 28.48 -27.81 -9.46
N GLU A 288 29.13 -28.76 -8.80
CA GLU A 288 28.67 -30.15 -8.62
C GLU A 288 27.43 -30.22 -7.69
N ASP A 289 27.30 -29.30 -6.73
CA ASP A 289 26.18 -29.26 -5.76
C ASP A 289 24.94 -28.54 -6.34
N LEU A 290 25.01 -28.01 -7.57
CA LEU A 290 23.93 -27.23 -8.16
C LEU A 290 22.63 -28.04 -8.29
N GLU A 291 22.72 -29.27 -8.74
CA GLU A 291 21.59 -30.19 -8.88
C GLU A 291 20.87 -30.41 -7.54
N GLN A 292 21.64 -30.67 -6.48
CA GLN A 292 21.10 -30.82 -5.14
C GLN A 292 20.46 -29.51 -4.60
N THR A 293 21.07 -28.37 -4.93
CA THR A 293 20.53 -27.04 -4.58
C THR A 293 19.23 -26.77 -5.31
N HIS A 294 19.16 -27.07 -6.60
CA HIS A 294 17.95 -26.98 -7.40
C HIS A 294 16.82 -27.84 -6.81
N GLN A 295 17.07 -29.12 -6.53
CA GLN A 295 16.07 -30.01 -5.95
C GLN A 295 15.61 -29.58 -4.55
N SER A 296 16.50 -29.01 -3.73
CA SER A 296 16.19 -28.68 -2.35
C SER A 296 15.58 -27.28 -2.16
N LEU A 297 15.88 -26.32 -3.01
CA LEU A 297 15.47 -24.92 -2.86
C LEU A 297 14.49 -24.48 -3.94
N VAL A 298 14.76 -24.78 -5.21
CA VAL A 298 14.00 -24.29 -6.36
C VAL A 298 12.73 -25.12 -6.56
N MET A 299 12.85 -26.44 -6.60
CA MET A 299 11.72 -27.34 -6.88
C MET A 299 10.55 -27.19 -5.88
N PRO A 300 10.77 -27.11 -4.56
CA PRO A 300 9.67 -26.86 -3.60
C PRO A 300 8.95 -25.53 -3.87
N ARG A 301 9.70 -24.49 -4.23
CA ARG A 301 9.13 -23.19 -4.55
C ARG A 301 8.29 -23.21 -5.82
N LEU A 302 8.75 -23.90 -6.86
CA LEU A 302 7.96 -24.10 -8.07
C LEU A 302 6.70 -24.92 -7.82
N GLU A 303 6.78 -25.92 -6.95
CA GLU A 303 5.61 -26.71 -6.54
C GLU A 303 4.60 -25.87 -5.74
N ASP A 304 5.06 -24.97 -4.86
CA ASP A 304 4.19 -24.00 -4.17
C ASP A 304 3.47 -23.10 -5.17
N ILE A 305 4.20 -22.57 -6.16
CA ILE A 305 3.62 -21.74 -7.23
C ILE A 305 2.58 -22.52 -8.04
N ARG A 306 2.87 -23.79 -8.37
CA ARG A 306 1.93 -24.69 -9.06
C ARG A 306 0.67 -24.93 -8.23
N ASN A 307 0.80 -25.10 -6.91
CA ASN A 307 -0.33 -25.30 -6.02
C ASN A 307 -1.16 -24.01 -5.87
N HIS A 308 -0.52 -22.83 -5.79
CA HIS A 308 -1.22 -21.56 -5.88
C HIS A 308 -1.97 -21.41 -7.20
N GLY A 309 -1.39 -21.82 -8.32
CA GLY A 309 -2.06 -21.86 -9.62
C GLY A 309 -3.35 -22.69 -9.61
N LYS A 310 -3.31 -23.90 -9.04
CA LYS A 310 -4.50 -24.75 -8.87
C LYS A 310 -5.59 -24.06 -8.03
N GLU A 311 -5.20 -23.39 -6.95
CA GLU A 311 -6.14 -22.68 -6.09
C GLU A 311 -6.72 -21.43 -6.79
N ILE A 312 -5.94 -20.71 -7.59
CA ILE A 312 -6.42 -19.60 -8.44
C ILE A 312 -7.47 -20.12 -9.43
N HIS A 313 -7.24 -21.23 -10.09
CA HIS A 313 -8.24 -21.86 -10.96
C HIS A 313 -9.53 -22.23 -10.22
N LYS A 314 -9.41 -22.72 -8.99
CA LYS A 314 -10.57 -23.04 -8.14
C LYS A 314 -11.36 -21.80 -7.76
N LEU A 315 -10.68 -20.71 -7.37
CA LEU A 315 -11.33 -19.42 -7.06
C LEU A 315 -12.01 -18.83 -8.29
N MET A 316 -11.40 -18.96 -9.49
CA MET A 316 -12.03 -18.56 -10.74
C MET A 316 -13.28 -19.38 -11.05
N LYS A 317 -13.25 -20.68 -10.79
CA LYS A 317 -14.41 -21.55 -10.92
C LYS A 317 -15.50 -21.18 -9.92
N ASP A 318 -15.17 -20.93 -8.66
CA ASP A 318 -16.11 -20.46 -7.65
C ASP A 318 -16.76 -19.15 -8.07
N THR A 319 -16.02 -18.23 -8.65
CA THR A 319 -16.55 -16.96 -9.19
C THR A 319 -17.52 -17.24 -10.33
N ALA A 320 -17.17 -18.12 -11.27
CA ALA A 320 -18.06 -18.51 -12.36
C ALA A 320 -19.33 -19.21 -11.87
N ASP A 321 -19.24 -20.08 -10.86
CA ASP A 321 -20.38 -20.82 -10.31
C ASP A 321 -21.35 -19.87 -9.54
N ASN A 322 -20.84 -18.81 -8.92
CA ASN A 322 -21.64 -17.78 -8.24
C ASN A 322 -22.32 -16.83 -9.23
N ILE A 323 -21.61 -16.34 -10.24
CA ILE A 323 -22.13 -15.39 -11.24
C ILE A 323 -23.01 -16.12 -12.25
N LYS A 324 -22.66 -17.35 -12.61
CA LYS A 324 -23.23 -18.16 -13.71
C LYS A 324 -23.25 -17.42 -15.05
N PRO A 325 -22.09 -16.91 -15.49
CA PRO A 325 -22.01 -16.21 -16.75
C PRO A 325 -22.12 -17.18 -17.93
N ASP A 326 -22.51 -16.67 -19.10
CA ASP A 326 -22.24 -17.39 -20.33
C ASP A 326 -20.73 -17.36 -20.57
N LYS A 327 -20.08 -18.53 -20.46
CA LYS A 327 -18.64 -18.69 -20.62
C LYS A 327 -18.10 -18.30 -22.01
N LYS A 328 -18.97 -18.15 -23.00
CA LYS A 328 -18.65 -17.68 -24.35
C LYS A 328 -18.89 -16.18 -24.54
N SER A 329 -19.53 -15.51 -23.56
CA SER A 329 -19.79 -14.09 -23.67
C SER A 329 -18.50 -13.28 -23.64
N GLN A 330 -18.47 -12.19 -24.40
CA GLN A 330 -17.34 -11.27 -24.41
C GLN A 330 -17.09 -10.67 -23.03
N THR A 331 -18.14 -10.45 -22.25
CA THR A 331 -18.03 -9.90 -20.88
C THR A 331 -17.28 -10.83 -19.94
N TRP A 332 -17.58 -12.15 -20.01
CA TRP A 332 -16.84 -13.14 -19.22
C TRP A 332 -15.39 -13.28 -19.68
N LEU A 333 -15.16 -13.34 -20.99
CA LEU A 333 -13.80 -13.42 -21.55
C LEU A 333 -12.96 -12.21 -21.14
N SER A 334 -13.50 -11.00 -21.18
CA SER A 334 -12.81 -9.80 -20.73
C SER A 334 -12.47 -9.84 -19.23
N TYR A 335 -13.32 -10.44 -18.41
CA TYR A 335 -13.03 -10.64 -16.99
C TYR A 335 -11.93 -11.68 -16.77
N VAL A 336 -11.95 -12.79 -17.52
CA VAL A 336 -10.87 -13.78 -17.50
C VAL A 336 -9.55 -13.16 -17.93
N ASP A 337 -9.55 -12.34 -18.98
CA ASP A 337 -8.35 -11.61 -19.45
C ASP A 337 -7.84 -10.63 -18.39
N TYR A 338 -8.71 -9.95 -17.68
CA TYR A 338 -8.33 -9.11 -16.55
C TYR A 338 -7.61 -9.92 -15.46
N VAL A 339 -8.15 -11.08 -15.07
CA VAL A 339 -7.51 -11.95 -14.06
C VAL A 339 -6.21 -12.56 -14.60
N ASN A 340 -6.15 -12.95 -15.90
CA ASN A 340 -4.90 -13.35 -16.54
C ASN A 340 -3.84 -12.24 -16.47
N GLY A 341 -4.24 -10.99 -16.67
CA GLY A 341 -3.35 -9.84 -16.52
C GLY A 341 -2.76 -9.73 -15.11
N LEU A 342 -3.54 -9.94 -14.07
CA LEU A 342 -3.05 -9.99 -12.68
C LEU A 342 -2.07 -11.14 -12.45
N VAL A 343 -2.33 -12.31 -13.01
CA VAL A 343 -1.43 -13.47 -12.93
C VAL A 343 -0.11 -13.18 -13.64
N ILE A 344 -0.15 -12.60 -14.84
CA ILE A 344 1.05 -12.20 -15.60
C ILE A 344 1.87 -11.19 -14.79
N GLU A 345 1.23 -10.20 -14.16
CA GLU A 345 1.89 -9.23 -13.30
C GLU A 345 2.57 -9.93 -12.11
N GLY A 346 1.88 -10.85 -11.44
CA GLY A 346 2.44 -11.63 -10.32
C GLY A 346 3.64 -12.48 -10.74
N ILE A 347 3.55 -13.19 -11.88
CA ILE A 347 4.65 -13.98 -12.45
C ILE A 347 5.84 -13.07 -12.79
N SER A 348 5.59 -11.95 -13.47
CA SER A 348 6.62 -10.98 -13.84
C SER A 348 7.34 -10.42 -12.62
N THR A 349 6.60 -10.09 -11.57
CA THR A 349 7.16 -9.58 -10.31
C THR A 349 8.08 -10.63 -9.67
N GLY A 350 7.65 -11.89 -9.63
CA GLY A 350 8.46 -13.00 -9.11
C GLY A 350 9.73 -13.25 -9.91
N ILE A 351 9.64 -13.24 -11.24
CA ILE A 351 10.79 -13.40 -12.14
C ILE A 351 11.74 -12.20 -11.99
N ASN A 352 11.24 -10.98 -12.05
CA ASN A 352 12.05 -9.78 -11.93
C ASN A 352 12.76 -9.68 -10.56
N ALA A 353 12.10 -10.07 -9.47
CA ALA A 353 12.71 -10.15 -8.15
C ALA A 353 13.85 -11.18 -8.11
N SER A 354 13.65 -12.35 -8.72
CA SER A 354 14.69 -13.40 -8.82
C SER A 354 15.87 -12.97 -9.69
N MET A 355 15.59 -12.33 -10.82
CA MET A 355 16.61 -11.80 -11.74
C MET A 355 17.40 -10.65 -11.09
N GLY A 356 16.71 -9.73 -10.43
CA GLY A 356 17.34 -8.63 -9.70
C GLY A 356 18.26 -9.14 -8.59
N PHE A 357 17.78 -10.11 -7.81
CA PHE A 357 18.59 -10.76 -6.78
C PHE A 357 19.85 -11.43 -7.39
N LEU A 358 19.72 -12.16 -8.49
CA LEU A 358 20.87 -12.76 -9.18
C LEU A 358 21.84 -11.69 -9.70
N ALA A 359 21.32 -10.63 -10.33
CA ALA A 359 22.13 -9.52 -10.83
C ALA A 359 22.98 -8.88 -9.72
N ASP A 360 22.37 -8.63 -8.54
CA ASP A 360 23.06 -8.11 -7.37
C ASP A 360 24.16 -9.08 -6.89
N GLN A 361 23.87 -10.38 -6.87
CA GLN A 361 24.82 -11.40 -6.41
C GLN A 361 26.04 -11.55 -7.31
N ILE A 362 25.91 -11.35 -8.63
CA ILE A 362 27.00 -11.42 -9.60
C ILE A 362 27.63 -10.06 -9.90
N SER A 363 27.19 -8.98 -9.27
CA SER A 363 27.79 -7.65 -9.40
C SER A 363 29.05 -7.54 -8.56
N ILE A 364 30.21 -7.35 -9.18
CA ILE A 364 31.50 -7.18 -8.49
C ILE A 364 31.49 -5.97 -7.53
N PRO A 365 31.02 -4.77 -7.93
CA PRO A 365 30.96 -3.61 -7.05
C PRO A 365 30.02 -3.86 -5.85
N TYR A 366 28.87 -4.45 -6.07
CA TYR A 366 27.88 -4.73 -5.03
C TYR A 366 28.42 -5.70 -3.97
N ASN A 367 29.08 -6.79 -4.42
CA ASN A 367 29.68 -7.77 -3.52
C ASN A 367 30.79 -7.17 -2.65
N ARG A 368 31.63 -6.30 -3.21
CA ARG A 368 32.66 -5.56 -2.46
C ARG A 368 32.07 -4.63 -1.41
N GLN A 369 31.00 -3.93 -1.76
CA GLN A 369 30.33 -2.99 -0.85
C GLN A 369 29.65 -3.69 0.33
N HIS A 370 29.01 -4.83 0.10
CA HIS A 370 28.21 -5.54 1.10
C HIS A 370 28.95 -6.68 1.80
N GLY A 371 30.22 -6.96 1.39
CA GLY A 371 31.03 -8.01 2.01
C GLY A 371 30.48 -9.43 1.82
N TYR A 372 29.72 -9.66 0.76
CA TYR A 372 29.19 -10.99 0.47
C TYR A 372 30.31 -11.96 0.05
N PRO A 373 30.28 -13.21 0.52
CA PRO A 373 31.23 -14.23 0.05
C PRO A 373 30.97 -14.54 -1.44
N PRO A 374 31.97 -15.06 -2.16
CA PRO A 374 31.79 -15.49 -3.54
C PRO A 374 30.62 -16.45 -3.73
N MET A 375 29.99 -16.44 -4.90
CA MET A 375 28.80 -17.26 -5.18
C MET A 375 29.20 -18.70 -5.53
N PHE A 376 30.26 -18.89 -6.32
CA PHE A 376 30.74 -20.20 -6.75
C PHE A 376 32.21 -20.38 -6.37
N ASP A 377 32.59 -21.64 -6.10
CA ASP A 377 33.96 -22.09 -5.90
C ASP A 377 34.38 -22.89 -7.13
N ILE A 378 35.43 -22.44 -7.81
CA ILE A 378 35.97 -23.05 -9.04
C ILE A 378 37.45 -23.36 -8.85
N LYS A 379 37.96 -24.33 -9.60
CA LYS A 379 39.36 -24.73 -9.57
C LYS A 379 40.10 -24.19 -10.78
N VAL A 380 41.40 -23.98 -10.65
CA VAL A 380 42.32 -23.73 -11.76
C VAL A 380 43.27 -24.91 -11.83
N ASP A 381 43.42 -25.45 -13.01
CA ASP A 381 44.19 -26.66 -13.30
C ASP A 381 45.03 -26.48 -14.59
N LEU A 382 46.06 -27.28 -14.73
CA LEU A 382 46.83 -27.33 -15.96
C LEU A 382 46.38 -28.54 -16.81
N ARG A 383 45.81 -28.28 -17.99
CA ARG A 383 45.39 -29.33 -18.90
C ARG A 383 45.88 -29.04 -20.32
N ASP A 384 46.42 -30.05 -20.96
CA ASP A 384 46.90 -29.94 -22.34
C ASP A 384 47.89 -28.76 -22.56
N ARG A 385 48.70 -28.48 -21.56
CA ARG A 385 49.70 -27.35 -21.55
C ARG A 385 49.05 -25.96 -21.56
N GLU A 386 47.80 -25.87 -21.06
CA GLU A 386 47.11 -24.60 -20.87
C GLU A 386 46.52 -24.52 -19.46
N VAL A 387 46.55 -23.31 -18.88
CA VAL A 387 45.89 -23.02 -17.59
C VAL A 387 44.40 -22.84 -17.84
N VAL A 388 43.60 -23.71 -17.27
CA VAL A 388 42.16 -23.73 -17.50
C VAL A 388 41.39 -23.69 -16.19
N PHE A 389 40.22 -23.07 -16.23
CA PHE A 389 39.25 -23.15 -15.12
C PHE A 389 38.42 -24.44 -15.21
N ASP A 390 38.15 -25.05 -14.05
CA ASP A 390 37.27 -26.20 -13.93
C ASP A 390 36.17 -25.91 -12.89
N PRO A 391 34.89 -25.71 -13.28
CA PRO A 391 34.43 -25.67 -14.67
C PRO A 391 34.89 -24.42 -15.43
N SER A 392 34.85 -24.48 -16.76
CA SER A 392 35.18 -23.35 -17.63
C SER A 392 34.28 -22.15 -17.37
N ILE A 393 34.81 -20.94 -17.54
CA ILE A 393 34.00 -19.71 -17.41
C ILE A 393 32.96 -19.66 -18.53
N GLN A 394 33.36 -19.92 -19.75
CA GLN A 394 32.49 -19.97 -20.92
C GLN A 394 31.68 -21.27 -21.00
N SER A 395 30.66 -21.26 -21.87
CA SER A 395 29.91 -22.47 -22.21
C SER A 395 30.84 -23.53 -22.79
N ASN A 396 30.63 -24.76 -22.40
CA ASN A 396 31.39 -25.89 -22.90
C ASN A 396 30.48 -27.00 -23.47
N ALA A 397 31.06 -27.95 -24.18
CA ALA A 397 30.33 -29.06 -24.82
C ALA A 397 29.57 -29.96 -23.80
N ARG A 398 29.96 -29.93 -22.51
CA ARG A 398 29.29 -30.67 -21.42
C ARG A 398 28.12 -29.91 -20.82
N GLY A 399 27.97 -28.61 -21.12
CA GLY A 399 26.92 -27.74 -20.56
C GLY A 399 27.06 -27.52 -19.05
N ASN A 400 28.28 -27.51 -18.53
CA ASN A 400 28.60 -27.29 -17.13
C ASN A 400 29.53 -26.08 -16.88
N GLY A 401 29.77 -25.24 -17.89
CA GLY A 401 30.47 -23.97 -17.71
C GLY A 401 29.70 -23.02 -16.79
N ILE A 402 30.40 -22.07 -16.20
CA ILE A 402 29.75 -21.06 -15.31
C ILE A 402 28.63 -20.32 -16.05
N ARG A 403 28.82 -20.00 -17.32
CA ARG A 403 27.80 -19.39 -18.17
C ARG A 403 26.58 -20.30 -18.34
N ASP A 404 26.79 -21.62 -18.56
CA ASP A 404 25.72 -22.61 -18.68
C ASP A 404 24.95 -22.74 -17.37
N ILE A 405 25.65 -22.66 -16.22
CA ILE A 405 25.05 -22.71 -14.88
C ILE A 405 24.17 -21.49 -14.64
N LEU A 406 24.64 -20.29 -14.95
CA LEU A 406 23.84 -19.07 -14.84
C LEU A 406 22.61 -19.13 -15.75
N GLN A 407 22.76 -19.65 -16.98
CA GLN A 407 21.63 -19.82 -17.89
C GLN A 407 20.58 -20.79 -17.32
N LYS A 408 20.98 -21.89 -16.70
CA LYS A 408 20.05 -22.82 -16.01
C LYS A 408 19.29 -22.14 -14.87
N ILE A 409 19.98 -21.31 -14.07
CA ILE A 409 19.32 -20.54 -13.01
C ILE A 409 18.30 -19.55 -13.59
N ILE A 410 18.64 -18.89 -14.69
CA ILE A 410 17.72 -17.98 -15.39
C ILE A 410 16.52 -18.75 -15.95
N ASP A 411 16.76 -19.91 -16.55
CA ASP A 411 15.70 -20.76 -17.09
C ASP A 411 14.74 -21.24 -15.98
N ASP A 412 15.26 -21.54 -14.78
CA ASP A 412 14.45 -21.84 -13.60
C ASP A 412 13.55 -20.66 -13.23
N PHE A 413 14.06 -19.42 -13.24
CA PHE A 413 13.24 -18.25 -12.95
C PHE A 413 12.12 -18.07 -13.98
N VAL A 414 12.45 -18.22 -15.27
CA VAL A 414 11.47 -18.12 -16.36
C VAL A 414 10.46 -19.28 -16.30
N SER A 415 10.87 -20.44 -15.75
CA SER A 415 10.00 -21.61 -15.60
C SER A 415 8.80 -21.37 -14.67
N ILE A 416 8.79 -20.31 -13.86
CA ILE A 416 7.62 -19.89 -13.10
C ILE A 416 6.41 -19.72 -14.03
N ALA A 417 6.61 -19.20 -15.23
CA ALA A 417 5.54 -18.96 -16.20
C ALA A 417 4.82 -20.23 -16.70
N ILE A 418 5.49 -21.40 -16.62
CA ILE A 418 4.91 -22.68 -17.04
C ILE A 418 4.32 -23.51 -15.91
N GLN A 419 4.37 -23.02 -14.65
CA GLN A 419 3.90 -23.79 -13.49
C GLN A 419 2.38 -23.88 -13.41
N MET A 420 1.66 -22.98 -14.06
CA MET A 420 0.21 -23.04 -14.11
C MET A 420 -0.30 -22.84 -15.55
N PRO A 421 -1.39 -23.53 -15.93
CA PRO A 421 -2.06 -23.27 -17.19
C PRO A 421 -2.79 -21.92 -17.13
N ARG A 422 -3.05 -21.32 -18.30
CA ARG A 422 -3.88 -20.12 -18.41
C ARG A 422 -5.30 -20.39 -17.92
N LEU A 423 -5.95 -19.32 -17.47
CA LEU A 423 -7.34 -19.39 -16.95
C LEU A 423 -8.37 -19.56 -18.09
N ASP A 424 -8.03 -19.19 -19.31
CA ASP A 424 -8.82 -19.45 -20.51
C ASP A 424 -8.57 -20.88 -21.00
N THR A 425 -9.59 -21.55 -21.46
CA THR A 425 -9.59 -22.99 -21.80
C THR A 425 -8.80 -23.36 -23.08
N ASN A 426 -8.25 -22.39 -23.80
CA ASN A 426 -7.72 -22.58 -25.16
C ASN A 426 -6.22 -22.31 -25.32
N SER A 427 -5.53 -21.85 -24.32
CA SER A 427 -4.12 -21.48 -24.42
C SER A 427 -3.27 -22.23 -23.41
N GLY A 428 -1.99 -22.45 -23.73
CA GLY A 428 -1.04 -23.23 -22.95
C GLY A 428 -0.71 -22.58 -21.59
N ASP A 429 0.44 -21.96 -21.52
CA ASP A 429 0.98 -21.30 -20.32
C ASP A 429 1.19 -19.79 -20.55
N TYR A 430 1.86 -19.12 -19.63
CA TYR A 430 2.15 -17.69 -19.69
C TYR A 430 3.53 -17.36 -20.26
N LEU A 431 4.25 -18.36 -20.80
CA LEU A 431 5.66 -18.20 -21.19
C LEU A 431 5.84 -17.17 -22.32
N VAL A 432 4.92 -17.14 -23.28
CA VAL A 432 5.01 -16.23 -24.43
C VAL A 432 4.93 -14.79 -23.98
N GLU A 433 3.92 -14.45 -23.19
CA GLU A 433 3.71 -13.09 -22.70
C GLU A 433 4.84 -12.62 -21.78
N ILE A 434 5.42 -13.54 -21.00
CA ILE A 434 6.57 -13.21 -20.13
C ILE A 434 7.82 -12.95 -20.96
N LYS A 435 8.09 -13.75 -21.99
CA LYS A 435 9.26 -13.55 -22.85
C LYS A 435 9.21 -12.26 -23.67
N ASP A 436 8.02 -11.80 -24.00
CA ASP A 436 7.81 -10.55 -24.74
C ASP A 436 7.94 -9.29 -23.84
N GLN A 437 8.13 -9.47 -22.53
CA GLN A 437 8.24 -8.33 -21.62
C GLN A 437 9.62 -7.65 -21.70
N PHE A 438 9.60 -6.34 -21.85
CA PHE A 438 10.80 -5.51 -21.90
C PHE A 438 11.63 -5.55 -20.59
N SER A 439 10.98 -5.72 -19.45
CA SER A 439 11.64 -5.82 -18.13
C SER A 439 12.54 -7.04 -18.02
N LEU A 440 12.09 -8.20 -18.54
CA LEU A 440 12.88 -9.42 -18.56
C LEU A 440 14.12 -9.26 -19.43
N PHE A 441 13.97 -8.68 -20.62
CA PHE A 441 15.09 -8.41 -21.52
C PHE A 441 16.13 -7.47 -20.86
N GLY A 442 15.68 -6.41 -20.19
CA GLY A 442 16.55 -5.50 -19.46
C GLY A 442 17.33 -6.20 -18.35
N ALA A 443 16.69 -7.06 -17.57
CA ALA A 443 17.34 -7.83 -16.50
C ALA A 443 18.38 -8.82 -17.06
N MET A 444 18.08 -9.52 -18.15
CA MET A 444 19.03 -10.40 -18.84
C MET A 444 20.24 -9.64 -19.37
N GLN A 445 20.06 -8.44 -19.88
CA GLN A 445 21.15 -7.58 -20.36
C GLN A 445 22.08 -7.17 -19.21
N VAL A 446 21.54 -6.82 -18.03
CA VAL A 446 22.32 -6.49 -16.84
C VAL A 446 23.17 -7.69 -16.40
N ILE A 447 22.55 -8.87 -16.30
CA ILE A 447 23.26 -10.12 -15.96
C ILE A 447 24.37 -10.41 -16.97
N SER A 448 24.12 -10.26 -18.27
CA SER A 448 25.11 -10.45 -19.32
C SER A 448 26.29 -9.47 -19.20
N ASN A 449 26.05 -8.24 -18.81
CA ASN A 449 27.12 -7.27 -18.59
C ASN A 449 27.99 -7.64 -17.36
N HIS A 450 27.37 -8.03 -16.26
CA HIS A 450 28.10 -8.48 -15.07
C HIS A 450 28.90 -9.78 -15.32
N PHE A 451 28.41 -10.62 -16.24
CA PHE A 451 29.19 -11.80 -16.69
C PHE A 451 30.42 -11.40 -17.49
N LYS A 452 30.33 -10.39 -18.37
CA LYS A 452 31.52 -9.86 -19.09
C LYS A 452 32.56 -9.27 -18.14
N ASP A 453 32.13 -8.61 -17.06
CA ASP A 453 33.05 -8.06 -16.06
C ASP A 453 33.87 -9.18 -15.41
N ILE A 454 33.25 -10.33 -15.13
CA ILE A 454 33.96 -11.48 -14.54
C ILE A 454 34.88 -12.17 -15.56
N GLU A 455 34.49 -12.23 -16.85
CA GLU A 455 35.36 -12.75 -17.91
C GLU A 455 36.68 -11.97 -17.96
N VAL A 456 36.61 -10.65 -17.98
CA VAL A 456 37.81 -9.79 -17.98
C VAL A 456 38.65 -10.03 -16.71
N ALA A 457 38.00 -10.09 -15.56
CA ALA A 457 38.73 -10.30 -14.29
C ALA A 457 39.39 -11.69 -14.18
N THR A 458 38.79 -12.73 -14.79
CA THR A 458 39.37 -14.07 -14.84
C THR A 458 40.49 -14.18 -15.86
N ASP A 459 40.42 -13.48 -16.99
CA ASP A 459 41.51 -13.39 -17.96
C ASP A 459 42.72 -12.67 -17.39
N GLU A 460 42.50 -11.57 -16.64
CA GLU A 460 43.58 -10.88 -15.89
C GLU A 460 44.24 -11.80 -14.85
N PHE A 461 43.44 -12.66 -14.18
CA PHE A 461 43.99 -13.62 -13.21
C PHE A 461 44.86 -14.68 -13.90
N ILE A 462 44.44 -15.25 -15.05
CA ILE A 462 45.29 -16.17 -15.83
C ILE A 462 46.55 -15.47 -16.31
N GLY A 463 46.45 -14.19 -16.73
CA GLY A 463 47.59 -13.40 -17.16
C GLY A 463 48.76 -13.34 -16.15
N GLN A 464 48.45 -13.51 -14.83
CA GLN A 464 49.49 -13.56 -13.76
C GLN A 464 50.42 -14.79 -13.87
N TYR A 465 50.05 -15.80 -14.63
CA TYR A 465 50.87 -17.00 -14.83
C TYR A 465 51.62 -16.99 -16.19
N GLN A 466 51.39 -15.96 -17.02
CA GLN A 466 51.90 -15.90 -18.36
C GLN A 466 53.45 -15.87 -18.42
N ASP A 467 54.08 -15.19 -17.47
CA ASP A 467 55.52 -15.15 -17.31
C ASP A 467 56.15 -16.51 -16.87
N LYS A 468 55.32 -17.45 -16.46
CA LYS A 468 55.69 -18.80 -16.02
C LYS A 468 55.34 -19.91 -17.02
N GLU A 469 54.86 -19.55 -18.22
CA GLU A 469 54.47 -20.49 -19.26
C GLU A 469 55.57 -21.44 -19.69
N PHE A 470 56.84 -21.02 -19.58
CA PHE A 470 57.98 -21.87 -19.90
C PHE A 470 58.04 -23.14 -19.05
N LEU A 471 57.43 -23.19 -17.87
CA LEU A 471 57.42 -24.37 -17.00
C LEU A 471 56.58 -25.53 -17.53
N TRP A 472 55.61 -25.28 -18.39
CA TRP A 472 54.69 -26.30 -18.87
C TRP A 472 54.55 -26.39 -20.39
N LYS A 473 54.99 -25.39 -21.15
CA LYS A 473 54.99 -25.44 -22.62
C LYS A 473 56.02 -26.40 -23.16
N GLU A 474 57.17 -26.51 -22.50
CA GLU A 474 58.25 -27.39 -22.85
C GLU A 474 58.43 -28.50 -21.83
N THR A 475 58.89 -29.69 -22.25
CA THR A 475 59.29 -30.71 -21.28
C THR A 475 60.58 -30.30 -20.60
N LEU A 476 60.78 -30.72 -19.33
CA LEU A 476 62.01 -30.43 -18.61
C LEU A 476 63.26 -30.84 -19.39
N ALA A 477 63.17 -31.94 -20.14
CA ALA A 477 64.28 -32.41 -20.99
C ALA A 477 64.52 -31.48 -22.17
N GLU A 478 63.48 -30.98 -22.84
CA GLU A 478 63.56 -30.02 -23.93
C GLU A 478 64.12 -28.69 -23.48
N SER A 479 63.62 -28.12 -22.34
CA SER A 479 64.14 -26.89 -21.76
C SER A 479 65.59 -27.02 -21.31
N PHE A 480 65.97 -28.19 -20.73
CA PHE A 480 67.35 -28.45 -20.32
C PHE A 480 68.27 -28.62 -21.56
N GLN A 481 67.80 -29.27 -22.60
CA GLN A 481 68.55 -29.39 -23.86
C GLN A 481 68.70 -28.01 -24.52
N ALA A 482 67.66 -27.21 -24.58
CA ALA A 482 67.71 -25.84 -25.09
C ALA A 482 68.70 -24.98 -24.30
N PHE A 483 68.71 -25.11 -22.97
CA PHE A 483 69.71 -24.43 -22.11
C PHE A 483 71.15 -24.89 -22.46
N LEU A 484 71.37 -26.18 -22.64
CA LEU A 484 72.67 -26.70 -23.02
C LEU A 484 73.13 -26.23 -24.42
N ASP A 485 72.16 -25.98 -25.31
CA ASP A 485 72.39 -25.51 -26.66
C ASP A 485 72.48 -23.98 -26.78
N THR A 486 72.15 -23.21 -25.68
CA THR A 486 72.31 -21.75 -25.59
C THR A 486 73.74 -21.33 -25.49
N GLY A 487 74.65 -21.93 -26.18
CA GLY A 487 75.95 -21.37 -26.38
C GLY A 487 75.86 -19.98 -27.03
N VAL A 488 76.53 -19.01 -26.51
CA VAL A 488 76.55 -17.63 -27.04
C VAL A 488 76.95 -17.70 -28.51
N ASP A 489 75.99 -17.53 -29.43
CA ASP A 489 76.27 -17.29 -30.84
C ASP A 489 76.79 -15.84 -30.94
N PRO A 490 77.99 -15.67 -31.35
CA PRO A 490 78.59 -14.33 -31.48
C PRO A 490 77.80 -13.42 -32.43
N ARG A 491 76.86 -13.99 -33.23
CA ARG A 491 75.95 -13.24 -34.13
C ARG A 491 74.78 -12.63 -33.42
N GLU A 492 74.46 -13.14 -32.25
CA GLU A 492 73.31 -12.63 -31.47
C GLU A 492 73.72 -11.55 -30.43
N GLN A 493 75.01 -11.29 -30.30
CA GLN A 493 75.47 -10.14 -29.52
C GLN A 493 75.19 -8.87 -30.34
N GLU A 494 74.19 -8.17 -30.00
CA GLU A 494 73.96 -6.80 -30.49
C GLU A 494 75.11 -5.91 -30.12
N HIS A 495 76.07 -5.76 -31.01
CA HIS A 495 77.12 -4.77 -30.85
C HIS A 495 76.65 -3.43 -31.38
N LYS A 496 76.11 -2.66 -30.47
CA LYS A 496 75.65 -1.30 -30.75
C LYS A 496 76.82 -0.38 -30.54
N LYS A 497 77.27 0.39 -31.53
CA LYS A 497 78.11 1.53 -31.38
C LYS A 497 77.32 2.76 -31.12
N ILE A 498 77.73 3.54 -30.14
CA ILE A 498 77.19 4.87 -29.91
C ILE A 498 77.92 5.80 -30.84
N ASN A 499 77.29 6.43 -31.80
CA ASN A 499 77.82 7.43 -32.68
C ASN A 499 78.14 8.75 -31.90
N ASP A 500 78.89 9.65 -32.53
CA ASP A 500 79.31 10.93 -31.90
C ASP A 500 78.09 11.81 -31.51
N ASP A 501 76.93 11.51 -32.01
CA ASP A 501 75.62 12.19 -31.66
C ASP A 501 74.81 11.50 -30.52
N GLY A 502 75.39 10.39 -29.96
CA GLY A 502 74.79 9.65 -28.85
C GLY A 502 73.65 8.68 -29.23
N GLU A 503 73.46 8.38 -30.52
CA GLU A 503 72.48 7.41 -31.01
C GLU A 503 73.15 6.02 -31.20
N GLU A 504 72.42 4.95 -30.91
CA GLU A 504 72.84 3.58 -31.07
C GLU A 504 72.76 3.19 -32.56
N GLU A 505 73.93 2.90 -33.17
CA GLU A 505 74.05 2.37 -34.52
C GLU A 505 74.58 0.92 -34.51
N GLU A 506 74.02 0.07 -35.40
CA GLU A 506 74.51 -1.29 -35.58
C GLU A 506 75.96 -1.29 -36.20
N ASP A 507 76.85 -2.06 -35.59
CA ASP A 507 78.24 -2.17 -36.11
C ASP A 507 78.27 -3.13 -37.31
N GLU A 508 78.01 -2.60 -38.48
CA GLU A 508 78.02 -3.37 -39.77
C GLU A 508 79.38 -4.06 -39.98
N THR A 509 80.48 -3.51 -39.40
CA THR A 509 81.81 -4.13 -39.51
C THR A 509 81.90 -5.40 -38.66
N PHE A 510 81.26 -5.46 -37.52
CA PHE A 510 81.22 -6.64 -36.69
C PHE A 510 80.33 -7.72 -37.27
N GLN A 511 79.22 -7.38 -37.84
CA GLN A 511 78.31 -8.31 -38.50
C GLN A 511 78.95 -8.96 -39.74
N TRP A 512 79.67 -8.17 -40.55
CA TRP A 512 80.46 -8.71 -41.68
C TRP A 512 81.67 -9.63 -41.22
N MET A 513 82.32 -9.34 -40.09
CA MET A 513 83.31 -10.22 -39.53
C MET A 513 82.75 -11.48 -38.91
N ALA A 514 81.59 -11.39 -38.23
CA ALA A 514 80.88 -12.51 -37.66
C ALA A 514 80.44 -13.50 -38.74
N ASP A 515 79.93 -13.04 -39.85
CA ASP A 515 79.54 -13.88 -41.01
C ASP A 515 80.72 -14.63 -41.66
N LYS A 516 81.91 -14.07 -41.59
CA LYS A 516 83.12 -14.74 -42.12
C LYS A 516 83.74 -15.72 -41.17
N VAL A 517 83.67 -15.47 -39.89
CA VAL A 517 84.44 -16.25 -38.85
C VAL A 517 83.57 -17.46 -38.38
N LEU A 518 82.32 -17.47 -38.59
CA LEU A 518 81.40 -18.47 -38.01
C LEU A 518 81.15 -19.74 -38.84
N VAL A 519 81.82 -19.89 -39.96
CA VAL A 519 81.81 -21.19 -40.66
C VAL A 519 82.69 -22.13 -39.86
N GLY A 520 82.16 -22.81 -38.85
CA GLY A 520 82.83 -23.87 -38.10
C GLY A 520 83.04 -23.56 -36.59
N VAL A 521 82.46 -22.47 -36.05
CA VAL A 521 82.50 -22.23 -34.62
C VAL A 521 81.42 -23.09 -33.91
N GLN A 522 81.91 -24.01 -33.06
CA GLN A 522 81.01 -24.72 -32.13
C GLN A 522 80.56 -23.72 -31.08
N THR A 523 79.29 -23.59 -30.88
CA THR A 523 78.68 -22.85 -29.82
C THR A 523 79.28 -23.28 -28.48
N LYS A 524 79.78 -22.35 -27.69
CA LYS A 524 80.22 -22.65 -26.32
C LYS A 524 79.05 -23.10 -25.49
N LYS A 525 79.23 -24.27 -24.87
CA LYS A 525 78.22 -24.70 -23.85
C LYS A 525 78.20 -23.69 -22.71
N PRO A 526 77.04 -23.53 -22.06
CA PRO A 526 76.91 -22.61 -20.93
C PRO A 526 77.98 -22.87 -19.85
N GLY A 527 78.56 -21.81 -19.29
CA GLY A 527 79.47 -21.92 -18.20
C GLY A 527 78.84 -22.21 -16.86
N LEU A 528 79.60 -22.55 -15.84
CA LEU A 528 79.08 -22.77 -14.47
C LEU A 528 78.30 -21.58 -13.94
N ASP A 529 78.75 -20.35 -14.23
CA ASP A 529 78.05 -19.13 -13.81
C ASP A 529 76.66 -19.00 -14.40
N ALA A 530 76.49 -19.31 -15.70
CA ALA A 530 75.19 -19.33 -16.35
C ALA A 530 74.29 -20.42 -15.77
N PHE A 531 74.90 -21.56 -15.38
CA PHE A 531 74.16 -22.65 -14.73
C PHE A 531 73.67 -22.22 -13.33
N ASP A 532 74.52 -21.55 -12.51
CA ASP A 532 74.16 -21.04 -11.22
C ASP A 532 73.12 -19.91 -11.30
N GLU A 533 73.22 -19.02 -12.29
CA GLU A 533 72.23 -18.00 -12.56
C GLU A 533 70.87 -18.61 -12.90
N THR A 534 70.85 -19.63 -13.76
CA THR A 534 69.61 -20.34 -14.16
C THR A 534 68.99 -21.08 -12.97
N ILE A 535 69.79 -21.79 -12.16
CA ILE A 535 69.31 -22.44 -10.91
C ILE A 535 68.77 -21.41 -9.95
N THR A 536 69.45 -20.27 -9.79
CA THR A 536 69.02 -19.20 -8.94
C THR A 536 67.68 -18.61 -9.43
N ALA A 537 67.52 -18.40 -10.74
CA ALA A 537 66.30 -17.90 -11.32
C ALA A 537 65.13 -18.89 -11.13
N LEU A 538 65.37 -20.20 -11.41
CA LEU A 538 64.34 -21.25 -11.17
C LEU A 538 63.99 -21.39 -9.70
N THR A 539 65.00 -21.25 -8.79
CA THR A 539 64.71 -21.27 -7.34
C THR A 539 63.87 -20.10 -6.93
N ARG A 540 64.10 -18.88 -7.43
CA ARG A 540 63.23 -17.72 -7.21
C ARG A 540 61.82 -17.96 -7.75
N THR A 541 61.71 -18.47 -8.97
CA THR A 541 60.39 -18.79 -9.57
C THR A 541 59.62 -19.81 -8.74
N ARG A 542 60.29 -20.86 -8.23
CA ARG A 542 59.70 -21.84 -7.30
C ARG A 542 59.21 -21.16 -6.02
N ASP A 543 60.04 -20.30 -5.41
CA ASP A 543 59.70 -19.61 -4.17
C ASP A 543 58.57 -18.61 -4.39
N ASP A 544 58.51 -17.94 -5.56
CA ASP A 544 57.43 -17.05 -5.96
C ASP A 544 56.13 -17.82 -6.12
N ILE A 545 56.16 -19.00 -6.78
CA ILE A 545 54.99 -19.88 -6.95
C ILE A 545 54.51 -20.38 -5.57
N ALA A 546 55.44 -20.81 -4.71
CA ALA A 546 55.08 -21.27 -3.35
C ALA A 546 54.48 -20.16 -2.47
N ALA A 547 54.82 -18.90 -2.73
CA ALA A 547 54.25 -17.73 -2.04
C ALA A 547 52.91 -17.28 -2.60
N MET A 548 52.48 -17.80 -3.75
CA MET A 548 51.19 -17.46 -4.35
C MET A 548 50.01 -17.92 -3.47
N LYS A 549 48.94 -17.12 -3.47
CA LYS A 549 47.73 -17.46 -2.73
C LYS A 549 47.02 -18.66 -3.39
N THR A 550 46.78 -19.67 -2.60
CA THR A 550 46.07 -20.89 -3.04
C THR A 550 44.58 -20.69 -3.30
N SER A 551 44.01 -19.61 -2.75
CA SER A 551 42.58 -19.25 -2.95
C SER A 551 42.50 -17.74 -3.10
N VAL A 552 41.84 -17.29 -4.17
CA VAL A 552 41.63 -15.87 -4.50
C VAL A 552 40.19 -15.63 -4.85
N ASP A 553 39.58 -14.58 -4.25
CA ASP A 553 38.21 -14.19 -4.59
C ASP A 553 38.27 -13.17 -5.73
N ILE A 554 37.73 -13.57 -6.89
CA ILE A 554 37.59 -12.75 -8.09
C ILE A 554 36.12 -12.39 -8.23
N GLY A 555 35.75 -11.22 -7.74
CA GLY A 555 34.33 -10.80 -7.72
C GLY A 555 33.45 -11.81 -6.97
N TRP A 556 32.52 -12.40 -7.68
CA TRP A 556 31.58 -13.40 -7.15
C TRP A 556 32.04 -14.86 -7.33
N LEU A 557 33.27 -15.06 -7.84
CA LEU A 557 33.90 -16.38 -7.94
C LEU A 557 35.03 -16.49 -6.90
N ARG A 558 35.14 -17.66 -6.29
CA ARG A 558 36.34 -18.07 -5.54
C ARG A 558 37.14 -19.02 -6.40
N VAL A 559 38.34 -18.66 -6.69
CA VAL A 559 39.27 -19.43 -7.50
C VAL A 559 40.24 -20.18 -6.57
N ASN A 560 40.18 -21.50 -6.62
CA ASN A 560 41.14 -22.36 -5.91
C ASN A 560 42.26 -22.76 -6.86
N ALA A 561 43.42 -22.14 -6.69
CA ALA A 561 44.62 -22.39 -7.49
C ALA A 561 45.52 -23.50 -6.91
N THR A 562 45.07 -24.20 -5.84
CA THR A 562 45.86 -25.29 -5.23
C THR A 562 46.28 -26.39 -6.23
N PRO A 563 45.42 -26.86 -7.14
CA PRO A 563 45.84 -27.87 -8.13
C PRO A 563 46.95 -27.36 -9.03
N LEU A 564 46.78 -26.18 -9.60
CA LEU A 564 47.77 -25.55 -10.49
C LEU A 564 49.12 -25.31 -9.74
N ILE A 565 49.11 -24.72 -8.56
CA ILE A 565 50.30 -24.42 -7.75
C ILE A 565 51.06 -25.71 -7.36
N LYS A 566 50.38 -26.83 -7.18
CA LYS A 566 50.99 -28.11 -6.88
C LYS A 566 51.66 -28.76 -8.11
N GLU A 567 51.14 -28.46 -9.26
CA GLU A 567 51.67 -29.03 -10.52
C GLU A 567 52.86 -28.23 -11.05
N LEU A 568 52.79 -26.89 -10.86
CA LEU A 568 53.90 -25.99 -11.14
C LEU A 568 55.07 -26.16 -10.16
#